data_a80a60ffe7b998ac1182649d91297d25
#
_entry.id   a80a60ffe7b998ac1182649d91297d25
#
_cell.length_a   1.000
_cell.length_b   1.000
_cell.length_c   1.000
_cell.angle_alpha   90.00
_cell.angle_beta   90.00
_cell.angle_gamma   90.00
#
_symmetry.space_group_name_H-M   'P 1'
#
loop_
_entity.id
_entity.type
_entity.pdbx_description
1 polymer ?
#
loop_
_entity_poly.entity_id
_entity_poly.type
_entity_poly.pdbx_seq_one_letter_code
_entity_poly.pdbx_strand_id
1 'polypeptide(L)'
;MDDQTRSRHVEAIRQDGYTIVENAIAPALADALGEALLRLERDLGVKPAGNGFEGHRTVRIYNLLAHGAPFTDVPTHPEVLPVVEGVLDPQCLISSLSSIAIDPGETAQPIHADDQVIPLEKPHAPIVCNSMWALTDFTEANGATRLVPGSHRRPNPEYGGAYETIAAEMPKGSVLLWDGALWHGGGANRTGERRTGIAMNYCAGFIRQQENQQLGLDPKLVKGFPPRLQELVGYGVYRGLIGHVDKTSPAQRLNGGGEFRSIWDG
;
A
#
# COMPACT_ATOMS: atom_id res chain seq x y z
N MET A 1 -7.12 5.95 16.03
CA MET A 1 -8.53 5.69 15.60
C MET A 1 -9.26 4.88 16.66
N ASP A 2 -10.52 5.21 17.00
CA ASP A 2 -11.34 4.40 17.90
C ASP A 2 -11.99 3.19 17.17
N ASP A 3 -12.49 2.21 17.95
CA ASP A 3 -13.05 0.96 17.40
C ASP A 3 -14.31 1.18 16.55
N GLN A 4 -15.14 2.17 16.87
CA GLN A 4 -16.36 2.46 16.11
C GLN A 4 -16.01 3.05 14.74
N THR A 5 -15.06 3.98 14.70
CA THR A 5 -14.57 4.59 13.47
C THR A 5 -13.88 3.55 12.59
N ARG A 6 -13.01 2.70 13.18
CA ARG A 6 -12.39 1.58 12.47
C ARG A 6 -13.46 0.67 11.84
N SER A 7 -14.47 0.26 12.61
CA SER A 7 -15.53 -0.63 12.12
C SER A 7 -16.31 -0.03 10.97
N ARG A 8 -16.56 1.28 10.96
CA ARG A 8 -17.22 1.98 9.84
C ARG A 8 -16.38 1.93 8.56
N HIS A 9 -15.06 2.16 8.66
CA HIS A 9 -14.18 2.09 7.51
C HIS A 9 -14.06 0.68 6.95
N VAL A 10 -13.92 -0.34 7.81
CA VAL A 10 -13.88 -1.75 7.40
C VAL A 10 -15.19 -2.15 6.71
N GLU A 11 -16.34 -1.72 7.24
CA GLU A 11 -17.65 -2.03 6.63
C GLU A 11 -17.83 -1.32 5.28
N ALA A 12 -17.38 -0.07 5.14
CA ALA A 12 -17.40 0.64 3.86
C ALA A 12 -16.57 -0.11 2.79
N ILE A 13 -15.38 -0.62 3.15
CA ILE A 13 -14.57 -1.44 2.24
C ILE A 13 -15.31 -2.74 1.87
N ARG A 14 -15.99 -3.38 2.82
CA ARG A 14 -16.78 -4.59 2.53
C ARG A 14 -17.97 -4.32 1.61
N GLN A 15 -18.63 -3.17 1.75
CA GLN A 15 -19.82 -2.81 0.95
C GLN A 15 -19.47 -2.26 -0.41
N ASP A 16 -18.60 -1.25 -0.45
CA ASP A 16 -18.32 -0.46 -1.65
C ASP A 16 -16.95 -0.78 -2.28
N GLY A 17 -16.10 -1.50 -1.54
CA GLY A 17 -14.76 -1.87 -1.94
C GLY A 17 -13.69 -0.85 -1.50
N TYR A 18 -14.07 0.32 -0.94
CA TYR A 18 -13.14 1.37 -0.55
C TYR A 18 -13.66 2.24 0.58
N THR A 19 -12.76 3.03 1.16
CA THR A 19 -13.06 4.11 2.11
C THR A 19 -11.99 5.19 2.05
N ILE A 20 -12.31 6.41 2.48
CA ILE A 20 -11.35 7.51 2.66
C ILE A 20 -11.31 7.87 4.15
N VAL A 21 -10.11 7.86 4.72
CA VAL A 21 -9.82 8.40 6.05
C VAL A 21 -9.30 9.82 5.86
N GLU A 22 -10.17 10.79 6.03
CA GLU A 22 -9.80 12.20 5.89
C GLU A 22 -8.90 12.64 7.04
N ASN A 23 -7.92 13.51 6.74
CA ASN A 23 -6.95 14.03 7.72
C ASN A 23 -6.25 12.93 8.54
N ALA A 24 -6.01 11.78 7.92
CA ALA A 24 -5.38 10.63 8.55
C ALA A 24 -3.97 10.96 9.07
N ILE A 25 -3.20 11.78 8.33
CA ILE A 25 -1.84 12.15 8.69
C ILE A 25 -1.71 13.64 8.93
N ALA A 26 -0.89 14.00 9.90
CA ALA A 26 -0.58 15.40 10.20
C ALA A 26 0.07 16.08 8.97
N PRO A 27 -0.23 17.36 8.70
CA PRO A 27 0.39 18.09 7.60
C PRO A 27 1.92 18.03 7.58
N ALA A 28 2.55 18.08 8.75
CA ALA A 28 4.01 17.99 8.88
C ALA A 28 4.57 16.65 8.38
N LEU A 29 3.87 15.53 8.60
CA LEU A 29 4.28 14.22 8.07
C LEU A 29 4.10 14.18 6.55
N ALA A 30 2.99 14.70 6.03
CA ALA A 30 2.75 14.78 4.58
C ALA A 30 3.83 15.62 3.88
N ASP A 31 4.23 16.75 4.48
CA ASP A 31 5.32 17.59 3.98
C ASP A 31 6.66 16.87 4.01
N ALA A 32 7.01 16.24 5.13
CA ALA A 32 8.27 15.50 5.29
C ALA A 32 8.39 14.35 4.28
N LEU A 33 7.30 13.59 4.05
CA LEU A 33 7.23 12.54 3.04
C LEU A 33 7.41 13.12 1.62
N GLY A 34 6.73 14.21 1.28
CA GLY A 34 6.85 14.88 -0.01
C GLY A 34 8.27 15.39 -0.28
N GLU A 35 8.88 16.06 0.69
CA GLU A 35 10.27 16.52 0.59
C GLU A 35 11.28 15.37 0.46
N ALA A 36 11.07 14.28 1.20
CA ALA A 36 11.92 13.10 1.11
C ALA A 36 11.83 12.47 -0.29
N LEU A 37 10.63 12.37 -0.88
CA LEU A 37 10.46 11.87 -2.24
C LEU A 37 11.16 12.75 -3.26
N LEU A 38 11.02 14.08 -3.18
CA LEU A 38 11.70 15.01 -4.09
C LEU A 38 13.24 14.92 -3.98
N ARG A 39 13.79 14.67 -2.79
CA ARG A 39 15.22 14.40 -2.62
C ARG A 39 15.61 13.09 -3.31
N LEU A 40 14.90 11.99 -3.04
CA LEU A 40 15.18 10.70 -3.64
C LEU A 40 15.07 10.71 -5.16
N GLU A 41 14.07 11.38 -5.73
CA GLU A 41 13.96 11.51 -7.19
C GLU A 41 15.22 12.13 -7.80
N ARG A 42 15.75 13.19 -7.18
CA ARG A 42 16.99 13.83 -7.63
C ARG A 42 18.21 12.94 -7.45
N ASP A 43 18.37 12.37 -6.25
CA ASP A 43 19.56 11.61 -5.86
C ASP A 43 19.68 10.30 -6.67
N LEU A 44 18.55 9.66 -6.98
CA LEU A 44 18.48 8.43 -7.75
C LEU A 44 18.36 8.68 -9.28
N GLY A 45 18.09 9.91 -9.68
CA GLY A 45 17.87 10.26 -11.09
C GLY A 45 16.68 9.55 -11.72
N VAL A 46 15.62 9.32 -10.91
CA VAL A 46 14.43 8.56 -11.34
C VAL A 46 13.71 9.28 -12.49
N LYS A 47 13.27 8.50 -13.45
CA LYS A 47 12.51 8.98 -14.61
C LYS A 47 11.21 8.20 -14.75
N PRO A 48 10.20 8.74 -15.46
CA PRO A 48 9.00 7.98 -15.79
C PRO A 48 9.34 6.66 -16.50
N ALA A 49 8.57 5.61 -16.21
CA ALA A 49 8.77 4.28 -16.80
C ALA A 49 8.56 4.26 -18.34
N GLY A 50 7.76 5.19 -18.86
CA GLY A 50 7.54 5.34 -20.29
C GLY A 50 6.69 4.21 -20.90
N ASN A 51 5.82 3.59 -20.11
CA ASN A 51 4.92 2.52 -20.56
C ASN A 51 3.45 2.88 -20.29
N GLY A 52 2.52 2.16 -20.95
CA GLY A 52 1.08 2.46 -20.87
C GLY A 52 0.42 2.10 -19.55
N PHE A 53 1.11 1.36 -18.65
CA PHE A 53 0.56 1.01 -17.35
C PHE A 53 1.03 1.95 -16.25
N GLU A 54 2.33 2.17 -16.13
CA GLU A 54 2.88 3.07 -15.09
C GLU A 54 2.75 4.54 -15.46
N GLY A 55 2.68 4.85 -16.76
CA GLY A 55 2.57 6.20 -17.30
C GLY A 55 3.84 6.68 -18.01
N HIS A 56 3.67 7.70 -18.83
CA HIS A 56 4.74 8.36 -19.58
C HIS A 56 5.27 9.60 -18.87
N ARG A 57 4.49 10.12 -17.92
CA ARG A 57 4.79 11.30 -17.09
C ARG A 57 4.56 11.02 -15.60
N THR A 58 4.51 9.76 -15.21
CA THR A 58 4.40 9.32 -13.83
C THR A 58 5.75 8.83 -13.34
N VAL A 59 6.23 9.42 -12.25
CA VAL A 59 7.47 9.03 -11.58
C VAL A 59 7.13 8.14 -10.39
N ARG A 60 7.82 7.01 -10.26
CA ARG A 60 7.67 6.06 -9.15
C ARG A 60 9.03 5.74 -8.54
N ILE A 61 9.07 5.68 -7.21
CA ILE A 61 10.19 5.13 -6.44
C ILE A 61 9.64 3.92 -5.70
N TYR A 62 10.22 2.77 -5.94
CA TYR A 62 9.87 1.52 -5.27
C TYR A 62 10.69 1.31 -4.00
N ASN A 63 10.28 0.37 -3.17
CA ASN A 63 11.00 -0.06 -1.96
C ASN A 63 11.37 1.12 -1.03
N LEU A 64 10.41 1.99 -0.75
CA LEU A 64 10.65 3.22 0.04
C LEU A 64 11.17 2.92 1.45
N LEU A 65 10.85 1.75 2.03
CA LEU A 65 11.38 1.36 3.34
C LEU A 65 12.90 1.29 3.39
N ALA A 66 13.55 0.96 2.27
CA ALA A 66 15.02 0.92 2.19
C ALA A 66 15.67 2.29 2.43
N HIS A 67 14.91 3.37 2.32
CA HIS A 67 15.37 4.74 2.51
C HIS A 67 15.13 5.28 3.92
N GLY A 68 14.59 4.45 4.85
CA GLY A 68 14.42 4.81 6.26
C GLY A 68 13.33 5.85 6.49
N ALA A 69 13.50 6.67 7.54
CA ALA A 69 12.52 7.72 7.87
C ALA A 69 12.47 8.82 6.77
N PRO A 70 11.28 9.41 6.50
CA PRO A 70 10.01 9.18 7.22
C PRO A 70 9.17 8.01 6.70
N PHE A 71 9.63 7.23 5.73
CA PHE A 71 8.84 6.16 5.10
C PHE A 71 8.53 4.99 6.05
N THR A 72 9.33 4.79 7.09
CA THR A 72 9.10 3.78 8.13
C THR A 72 7.85 4.05 8.97
N ASP A 73 7.33 5.27 8.98
CA ASP A 73 6.15 5.66 9.75
C ASP A 73 4.84 5.31 9.02
N VAL A 74 4.92 5.06 7.70
CA VAL A 74 3.75 4.80 6.86
C VAL A 74 3.08 3.45 7.20
N PRO A 75 3.79 2.30 7.23
CA PRO A 75 3.12 1.00 7.35
C PRO A 75 2.48 0.73 8.71
N THR A 76 2.91 1.41 9.76
CA THR A 76 2.39 1.21 11.13
C THR A 76 1.53 2.36 11.62
N HIS A 77 1.09 3.24 10.70
CA HIS A 77 0.36 4.45 11.07
C HIS A 77 -0.96 4.13 11.81
N PRO A 78 -1.24 4.74 12.98
CA PRO A 78 -2.34 4.35 13.86
C PRO A 78 -3.74 4.65 13.31
N GLU A 79 -3.84 5.50 12.29
CA GLU A 79 -5.12 5.80 11.61
C GLU A 79 -5.34 4.91 10.37
N VAL A 80 -4.37 4.10 9.96
CA VAL A 80 -4.44 3.29 8.72
C VAL A 80 -4.34 1.80 9.00
N LEU A 81 -3.29 1.37 9.69
CA LEU A 81 -3.04 -0.06 9.92
C LEU A 81 -4.21 -0.80 10.58
N PRO A 82 -4.93 -0.24 11.59
CA PRO A 82 -6.09 -0.94 12.18
C PRO A 82 -7.23 -1.21 11.21
N VAL A 83 -7.43 -0.37 10.18
CA VAL A 83 -8.42 -0.62 9.12
C VAL A 83 -7.96 -1.78 8.24
N VAL A 84 -6.69 -1.78 7.83
CA VAL A 84 -6.09 -2.87 7.05
C VAL A 84 -6.19 -4.21 7.78
N GLU A 85 -5.86 -4.24 9.07
CA GLU A 85 -5.99 -5.43 9.92
C GLU A 85 -7.45 -5.90 10.05
N GLY A 86 -8.40 -4.98 10.03
CA GLY A 86 -9.82 -5.31 10.02
C GLY A 86 -10.34 -5.88 8.70
N VAL A 87 -9.67 -5.58 7.59
CA VAL A 87 -9.98 -6.10 6.25
C VAL A 87 -9.28 -7.45 6.01
N LEU A 88 -8.00 -7.55 6.32
CA LEU A 88 -7.18 -8.74 6.10
C LEU A 88 -7.14 -9.65 7.33
N ASP A 89 -6.24 -9.39 8.21
CA ASP A 89 -6.08 -9.87 9.59
C ASP A 89 -4.84 -9.19 10.24
N PRO A 90 -4.66 -9.33 11.58
CA PRO A 90 -3.51 -8.72 12.27
C PRO A 90 -2.12 -9.26 11.84
N GLN A 91 -2.05 -10.36 11.11
CA GLN A 91 -0.80 -10.94 10.62
C GLN A 91 -0.55 -10.63 9.13
N CYS A 92 -1.18 -9.58 8.60
CA CYS A 92 -0.92 -9.09 7.26
C CYS A 92 0.54 -8.64 7.08
N LEU A 93 0.98 -8.57 5.84
CA LEU A 93 2.33 -8.19 5.44
C LEU A 93 2.30 -6.93 4.57
N ILE A 94 3.40 -6.20 4.54
CA ILE A 94 3.69 -5.19 3.51
C ILE A 94 3.88 -5.92 2.19
N SER A 95 3.05 -5.66 1.20
CA SER A 95 3.22 -6.19 -0.16
C SER A 95 4.17 -5.33 -0.98
N SER A 96 3.97 -4.00 -0.96
CA SER A 96 4.88 -3.02 -1.57
C SER A 96 4.69 -1.64 -0.95
N LEU A 97 5.72 -0.81 -1.03
CA LEU A 97 5.66 0.60 -0.63
C LEU A 97 6.39 1.45 -1.67
N SER A 98 5.62 2.24 -2.43
CA SER A 98 6.15 3.06 -3.51
C SER A 98 5.55 4.47 -3.54
N SER A 99 6.22 5.40 -4.23
CA SER A 99 5.64 6.69 -4.57
C SER A 99 4.92 6.64 -5.91
N ILE A 100 3.95 7.54 -6.09
CA ILE A 100 3.31 7.82 -7.36
C ILE A 100 3.18 9.34 -7.51
N ALA A 101 3.99 9.91 -8.39
CA ALA A 101 3.96 11.33 -8.72
C ALA A 101 3.54 11.50 -10.17
N ILE A 102 2.35 12.06 -10.40
CA ILE A 102 1.73 12.24 -11.72
C ILE A 102 1.98 13.68 -12.17
N ASP A 103 2.83 13.85 -13.18
CA ASP A 103 3.13 15.15 -13.76
C ASP A 103 2.01 15.65 -14.69
N PRO A 104 1.95 16.97 -14.96
CA PRO A 104 1.02 17.57 -15.91
C PRO A 104 1.02 16.88 -17.27
N GLY A 105 -0.18 16.60 -17.80
CA GLY A 105 -0.35 15.96 -19.11
C GLY A 105 -0.25 14.43 -19.11
N GLU A 106 -0.18 13.79 -17.95
CA GLU A 106 -0.29 12.32 -17.87
C GLU A 106 -1.70 11.86 -18.23
N THR A 107 -1.77 10.74 -18.93
CA THR A 107 -3.02 10.08 -19.30
C THR A 107 -3.54 9.19 -18.17
N ALA A 108 -4.82 8.85 -18.23
CA ALA A 108 -5.41 7.96 -17.25
C ALA A 108 -4.86 6.52 -17.39
N GLN A 109 -4.55 5.89 -16.27
CA GLN A 109 -4.16 4.49 -16.22
C GLN A 109 -5.33 3.58 -16.63
N PRO A 110 -5.11 2.47 -17.33
CA PRO A 110 -6.15 1.46 -17.56
C PRO A 110 -6.74 0.96 -16.24
N ILE A 111 -8.04 0.70 -16.23
CA ILE A 111 -8.72 0.11 -15.07
C ILE A 111 -8.24 -1.33 -14.87
N HIS A 112 -7.88 -1.67 -13.64
CA HIS A 112 -7.34 -2.95 -13.22
C HIS A 112 -7.77 -3.28 -11.79
N ALA A 113 -7.50 -4.50 -11.35
CA ALA A 113 -7.55 -4.92 -9.95
C ALA A 113 -6.16 -5.43 -9.54
N ASP A 114 -5.67 -5.04 -8.38
CA ASP A 114 -4.27 -5.36 -7.98
C ASP A 114 -4.06 -6.85 -7.70
N ASP A 115 -5.09 -7.55 -7.27
CA ASP A 115 -5.06 -8.99 -7.03
C ASP A 115 -5.32 -9.85 -8.27
N GLN A 116 -5.57 -9.25 -9.44
CA GLN A 116 -5.90 -9.99 -10.68
C GLN A 116 -4.81 -10.96 -11.14
N VAL A 117 -3.58 -10.77 -10.67
CA VAL A 117 -2.44 -11.67 -10.96
C VAL A 117 -2.41 -12.89 -10.05
N ILE A 118 -3.23 -12.93 -8.99
CA ILE A 118 -3.33 -14.04 -8.05
C ILE A 118 -4.41 -14.99 -8.58
N PRO A 119 -4.10 -16.29 -8.78
CA PRO A 119 -5.00 -17.23 -9.45
C PRO A 119 -6.11 -17.75 -8.51
N LEU A 120 -6.93 -16.83 -8.01
CA LEU A 120 -8.12 -17.14 -7.22
C LEU A 120 -9.38 -16.73 -7.98
N GLU A 121 -10.41 -17.57 -7.92
CA GLU A 121 -11.73 -17.22 -8.46
C GLU A 121 -12.35 -16.09 -7.65
N LYS A 122 -12.95 -15.11 -8.34
CA LYS A 122 -13.71 -14.02 -7.72
C LYS A 122 -15.20 -14.32 -7.70
N PRO A 123 -15.92 -13.90 -6.65
CA PRO A 123 -15.41 -13.18 -5.47
C PRO A 123 -14.72 -14.10 -4.47
N HIS A 124 -13.68 -13.59 -3.81
CA HIS A 124 -12.98 -14.25 -2.70
C HIS A 124 -12.86 -13.32 -1.49
N ALA A 125 -12.46 -13.86 -0.34
CA ALA A 125 -12.12 -13.02 0.80
C ALA A 125 -10.95 -12.06 0.45
N PRO A 126 -10.90 -10.85 1.03
CA PRO A 126 -9.81 -9.93 0.77
C PRO A 126 -8.44 -10.57 1.07
N ILE A 127 -7.54 -10.51 0.11
CA ILE A 127 -6.15 -11.00 0.23
C ILE A 127 -5.12 -9.89 0.02
N VAL A 128 -5.58 -8.74 -0.51
CA VAL A 128 -4.82 -7.52 -0.68
C VAL A 128 -5.69 -6.36 -0.18
N CYS A 129 -5.09 -5.46 0.58
CA CYS A 129 -5.69 -4.19 1.00
C CYS A 129 -4.69 -3.09 0.73
N ASN A 130 -5.08 -2.14 -0.09
CA ASN A 130 -4.19 -1.07 -0.55
C ASN A 130 -4.53 0.25 0.09
N SER A 131 -3.57 1.15 0.11
CA SER A 131 -3.79 2.53 0.53
C SER A 131 -3.04 3.51 -0.34
N MET A 132 -3.68 4.65 -0.64
CA MET A 132 -3.10 5.78 -1.34
C MET A 132 -3.10 7.00 -0.43
N TRP A 133 -1.93 7.50 -0.11
CA TRP A 133 -1.67 8.60 0.82
C TRP A 133 -1.52 9.89 0.03
N ALA A 134 -2.40 10.84 0.25
CA ALA A 134 -2.41 12.11 -0.46
C ALA A 134 -1.35 13.07 0.13
N LEU A 135 -0.26 13.29 -0.58
CA LEU A 135 0.77 14.29 -0.21
C LEU A 135 0.51 15.66 -0.85
N THR A 136 -0.39 15.71 -1.81
CA THR A 136 -1.05 16.91 -2.36
C THR A 136 -2.55 16.68 -2.33
N ASP A 137 -3.37 17.70 -2.59
CA ASP A 137 -4.79 17.45 -2.83
C ASP A 137 -4.98 16.55 -4.04
N PHE A 138 -5.95 15.64 -3.96
CA PHE A 138 -6.36 14.78 -5.06
C PHE A 138 -7.71 15.25 -5.57
N THR A 139 -7.77 15.65 -6.83
CA THR A 139 -8.98 16.07 -7.52
C THR A 139 -9.13 15.30 -8.82
N GLU A 140 -10.33 15.23 -9.37
CA GLU A 140 -10.53 14.63 -10.70
C GLU A 140 -9.63 15.27 -11.75
N ALA A 141 -9.42 16.58 -11.67
CA ALA A 141 -8.63 17.32 -12.63
C ALA A 141 -7.13 16.97 -12.59
N ASN A 142 -6.56 16.66 -11.40
CA ASN A 142 -5.14 16.36 -11.25
C ASN A 142 -4.80 14.87 -11.20
N GLY A 143 -5.78 14.00 -11.48
CA GLY A 143 -5.54 12.57 -11.57
C GLY A 143 -5.79 11.79 -10.29
N ALA A 144 -6.78 12.19 -9.47
CA ALA A 144 -7.28 11.37 -8.37
C ALA A 144 -7.57 9.94 -8.84
N THR A 145 -7.39 8.98 -7.96
CA THR A 145 -7.64 7.57 -8.26
C THR A 145 -9.09 7.38 -8.69
N ARG A 146 -9.29 6.75 -9.85
CA ARG A 146 -10.62 6.39 -10.35
C ARG A 146 -11.03 5.04 -9.80
N LEU A 147 -12.25 4.94 -9.31
CA LEU A 147 -12.81 3.74 -8.67
C LEU A 147 -14.09 3.31 -9.39
N VAL A 148 -14.33 2.00 -9.44
CA VAL A 148 -15.62 1.41 -9.81
C VAL A 148 -16.22 0.78 -8.54
N PRO A 149 -17.08 1.49 -7.78
CA PRO A 149 -17.62 1.00 -6.52
C PRO A 149 -18.31 -0.35 -6.64
N GLY A 150 -18.12 -1.25 -5.67
CA GLY A 150 -18.74 -2.58 -5.65
C GLY A 150 -18.14 -3.60 -6.63
N SER A 151 -17.18 -3.21 -7.46
CA SER A 151 -16.57 -4.12 -8.47
C SER A 151 -15.70 -5.23 -7.87
N HIS A 152 -15.26 -5.11 -6.62
CA HIS A 152 -14.48 -6.15 -5.92
C HIS A 152 -15.23 -7.49 -5.81
N ARG A 153 -16.55 -7.50 -6.03
CA ARG A 153 -17.40 -8.71 -6.05
C ARG A 153 -17.59 -9.29 -7.44
N ARG A 154 -16.91 -8.72 -8.45
CA ARG A 154 -17.06 -9.08 -9.87
C ARG A 154 -15.81 -9.81 -10.35
N PRO A 155 -15.86 -10.55 -11.48
CA PRO A 155 -14.66 -11.04 -12.15
C PRO A 155 -13.64 -9.91 -12.42
N ASN A 156 -12.41 -10.25 -12.82
CA ASN A 156 -11.41 -9.24 -13.18
C ASN A 156 -11.90 -8.35 -14.34
N PRO A 157 -11.50 -7.05 -14.37
CA PRO A 157 -11.85 -6.17 -15.47
C PRO A 157 -11.13 -6.59 -16.76
N GLU A 158 -11.74 -6.32 -17.90
CA GLU A 158 -11.07 -6.44 -19.19
C GLU A 158 -10.04 -5.30 -19.34
N TYR A 159 -8.82 -5.62 -19.71
CA TYR A 159 -7.77 -4.63 -19.91
C TYR A 159 -8.13 -3.66 -21.04
N GLY A 160 -8.12 -2.37 -20.75
CA GLY A 160 -8.53 -1.34 -21.71
C GLY A 160 -10.04 -1.18 -21.86
N GLY A 161 -10.85 -1.91 -21.07
CA GLY A 161 -12.30 -1.74 -21.04
C GLY A 161 -12.70 -0.33 -20.58
N ALA A 162 -13.86 0.15 -21.09
CA ALA A 162 -14.46 1.41 -20.67
C ALA A 162 -15.43 1.17 -19.51
N TYR A 163 -15.21 1.87 -18.40
CA TYR A 163 -16.02 1.74 -17.19
C TYR A 163 -16.42 3.12 -16.67
N GLU A 164 -17.65 3.22 -16.15
CA GLU A 164 -18.05 4.37 -15.36
C GLU A 164 -17.28 4.36 -14.04
N THR A 165 -16.62 5.47 -13.73
CA THR A 165 -15.76 5.60 -12.56
C THR A 165 -16.11 6.86 -11.77
N ILE A 166 -15.87 6.82 -10.49
CA ILE A 166 -15.83 8.03 -9.65
C ILE A 166 -14.37 8.38 -9.33
N ALA A 167 -14.09 9.67 -9.16
CA ALA A 167 -12.79 10.13 -8.68
C ALA A 167 -12.76 10.08 -7.15
N ALA A 168 -11.74 9.47 -6.57
CA ALA A 168 -11.50 9.51 -5.12
C ALA A 168 -10.85 10.85 -4.75
N GLU A 169 -11.65 11.92 -4.76
CA GLU A 169 -11.19 13.24 -4.38
C GLU A 169 -10.98 13.30 -2.87
N MET A 170 -9.85 13.86 -2.45
CA MET A 170 -9.51 13.97 -1.02
C MET A 170 -8.45 15.05 -0.80
N PRO A 171 -8.53 15.80 0.33
CA PRO A 171 -7.51 16.77 0.67
C PRO A 171 -6.18 16.09 1.05
N LYS A 172 -5.09 16.83 0.91
CA LYS A 172 -3.76 16.47 1.42
C LYS A 172 -3.84 15.98 2.88
N GLY A 173 -3.15 14.90 3.19
CA GLY A 173 -3.18 14.27 4.51
C GLY A 173 -4.26 13.21 4.67
N SER A 174 -5.11 12.99 3.68
CA SER A 174 -6.09 11.90 3.65
C SER A 174 -5.49 10.61 3.09
N VAL A 175 -6.11 9.49 3.43
CA VAL A 175 -5.71 8.17 2.92
C VAL A 175 -6.93 7.43 2.38
N LEU A 176 -6.88 7.09 1.10
CA LEU A 176 -7.82 6.17 0.47
C LEU A 176 -7.37 4.74 0.75
N LEU A 177 -8.27 3.88 1.24
CA LEU A 177 -8.04 2.44 1.39
C LEU A 177 -9.06 1.65 0.54
N TRP A 178 -8.61 0.54 -0.06
CA TRP A 178 -9.50 -0.31 -0.86
C TRP A 178 -9.08 -1.78 -0.87
N ASP A 179 -10.05 -2.65 -1.12
CA ASP A 179 -9.85 -4.07 -1.41
C ASP A 179 -9.06 -4.21 -2.72
N GLY A 180 -8.01 -5.02 -2.74
CA GLY A 180 -7.20 -5.25 -3.95
C GLY A 180 -7.99 -5.76 -5.16
N ALA A 181 -9.17 -6.35 -4.92
CA ALA A 181 -10.10 -6.77 -5.98
C ALA A 181 -10.91 -5.61 -6.59
N LEU A 182 -10.92 -4.43 -5.97
CA LEU A 182 -11.65 -3.27 -6.49
C LEU A 182 -11.02 -2.79 -7.80
N TRP A 183 -11.85 -2.59 -8.81
CA TRP A 183 -11.42 -2.03 -10.09
C TRP A 183 -11.09 -0.55 -9.93
N HIS A 184 -9.87 -0.18 -10.27
CA HIS A 184 -9.38 1.17 -10.12
C HIS A 184 -8.29 1.50 -11.14
N GLY A 185 -7.86 2.76 -11.12
CA GLY A 185 -6.73 3.23 -11.93
C GLY A 185 -6.45 4.71 -11.64
N GLY A 186 -5.24 5.16 -11.91
CA GLY A 186 -4.89 6.58 -11.84
C GLY A 186 -5.72 7.41 -12.80
N GLY A 187 -6.14 8.60 -12.39
CA GLY A 187 -6.78 9.58 -13.27
C GLY A 187 -5.76 10.31 -14.14
N ALA A 188 -6.23 10.99 -15.19
CA ALA A 188 -5.39 11.87 -16.00
C ALA A 188 -5.11 13.17 -15.26
N ASN A 189 -3.87 13.66 -15.31
CA ASN A 189 -3.55 14.99 -14.80
C ASN A 189 -3.68 16.06 -15.89
N ARG A 190 -4.77 16.82 -15.85
CA ARG A 190 -5.08 17.90 -16.79
C ARG A 190 -4.72 19.29 -16.24
N THR A 191 -4.07 19.32 -15.07
CA THR A 191 -3.64 20.58 -14.42
C THR A 191 -2.21 20.94 -14.78
N GLY A 192 -1.76 22.11 -14.34
CA GLY A 192 -0.36 22.54 -14.44
C GLY A 192 0.52 22.12 -13.29
N GLU A 193 -0.01 21.38 -12.31
CA GLU A 193 0.69 20.99 -11.09
C GLU A 193 0.84 19.48 -10.96
N ARG A 194 1.89 19.03 -10.30
CA ARG A 194 2.15 17.62 -10.00
C ARG A 194 1.27 17.13 -8.86
N ARG A 195 0.65 15.96 -9.02
CA ARG A 195 -0.05 15.26 -7.95
C ARG A 195 0.87 14.17 -7.37
N THR A 196 1.13 14.21 -6.07
CA THR A 196 2.04 13.28 -5.39
C THR A 196 1.33 12.48 -4.32
N GLY A 197 1.57 11.18 -4.30
CA GLY A 197 1.09 10.26 -3.28
C GLY A 197 2.05 9.12 -3.01
N ILE A 198 1.78 8.39 -1.92
CA ILE A 198 2.43 7.12 -1.60
C ILE A 198 1.39 6.02 -1.76
N ALA A 199 1.72 4.98 -2.53
CA ALA A 199 0.98 3.74 -2.62
C ALA A 199 1.60 2.73 -1.65
N MET A 200 0.82 2.32 -0.67
CA MET A 200 1.19 1.30 0.31
C MET A 200 0.22 0.14 0.18
N ASN A 201 0.74 -1.01 -0.23
CA ASN A 201 -0.04 -2.21 -0.46
C ASN A 201 0.26 -3.24 0.63
N TYR A 202 -0.80 -3.79 1.24
CA TYR A 202 -0.71 -4.89 2.19
C TYR A 202 -1.30 -6.16 1.58
N CYS A 203 -0.81 -7.31 2.02
CA CYS A 203 -1.38 -8.60 1.65
C CYS A 203 -1.62 -9.48 2.88
N ALA A 204 -2.50 -10.47 2.76
CA ALA A 204 -2.70 -11.48 3.78
C ALA A 204 -1.38 -12.22 4.06
N GLY A 205 -1.15 -12.62 5.31
CA GLY A 205 0.12 -13.20 5.76
C GLY A 205 0.53 -14.51 5.10
N PHE A 206 -0.36 -15.13 4.33
CA PHE A 206 -0.11 -16.33 3.52
C PHE A 206 0.09 -16.03 2.02
N ILE A 207 0.02 -14.76 1.62
CA ILE A 207 0.25 -14.30 0.24
C ILE A 207 1.69 -13.82 0.10
N ARG A 208 2.33 -14.19 -1.01
CA ARG A 208 3.67 -13.68 -1.33
C ARG A 208 3.61 -12.18 -1.62
N GLN A 209 4.46 -11.42 -0.97
CA GLN A 209 4.61 -9.98 -1.14
C GLN A 209 4.98 -9.63 -2.61
N GLN A 210 4.45 -8.54 -3.14
CA GLN A 210 4.75 -8.04 -4.49
C GLN A 210 6.21 -7.59 -4.62
N GLU A 211 6.71 -6.85 -3.63
CA GLU A 211 8.14 -6.59 -3.46
C GLU A 211 8.71 -7.56 -2.43
N ASN A 212 9.82 -8.19 -2.73
CA ASN A 212 10.50 -9.08 -1.78
C ASN A 212 11.17 -8.25 -0.68
N GLN A 213 10.41 -7.90 0.35
CA GLN A 213 10.85 -7.01 1.42
C GLN A 213 12.06 -7.57 2.20
N GLN A 214 12.08 -8.88 2.45
CA GLN A 214 13.18 -9.51 3.21
C GLN A 214 14.51 -9.47 2.45
N LEU A 215 14.50 -9.53 1.12
CA LEU A 215 15.69 -9.42 0.29
C LEU A 215 16.01 -7.98 -0.10
N GLY A 216 14.97 -7.14 -0.25
CA GLY A 216 15.09 -5.75 -0.68
C GLY A 216 15.57 -4.79 0.41
N LEU A 217 15.55 -5.22 1.69
CA LEU A 217 15.95 -4.40 2.84
C LEU A 217 17.25 -4.92 3.45
N ASP A 218 18.16 -4.00 3.82
CA ASP A 218 19.33 -4.37 4.61
C ASP A 218 18.87 -4.92 5.99
N PRO A 219 19.26 -6.15 6.37
CA PRO A 219 18.93 -6.69 7.68
C PRO A 219 19.33 -5.80 8.85
N LYS A 220 20.39 -5.00 8.71
CA LYS A 220 20.80 -4.03 9.73
C LYS A 220 19.77 -2.93 9.91
N LEU A 221 19.17 -2.47 8.81
CA LEU A 221 18.09 -1.48 8.84
C LEU A 221 16.85 -2.09 9.52
N VAL A 222 16.44 -3.30 9.09
CA VAL A 222 15.27 -4.00 9.64
C VAL A 222 15.42 -4.29 11.13
N LYS A 223 16.62 -4.61 11.59
CA LYS A 223 16.91 -4.81 13.02
C LYS A 223 16.62 -3.57 13.87
N GLY A 224 16.73 -2.38 13.28
CA GLY A 224 16.37 -1.11 13.92
C GLY A 224 14.87 -0.79 13.91
N PHE A 225 14.05 -1.53 13.18
CA PHE A 225 12.62 -1.29 13.11
C PHE A 225 11.90 -1.71 14.41
N PRO A 226 10.79 -1.04 14.76
CA PRO A 226 9.88 -1.53 15.80
C PRO A 226 9.41 -2.96 15.50
N PRO A 227 9.13 -3.79 16.53
CA PRO A 227 8.72 -5.19 16.33
C PRO A 227 7.57 -5.36 15.34
N ARG A 228 6.54 -4.51 15.41
CA ARG A 228 5.40 -4.59 14.49
C ARG A 228 5.80 -4.35 13.03
N LEU A 229 6.73 -3.43 12.76
CA LEU A 229 7.22 -3.20 11.42
C LEU A 229 8.07 -4.38 10.91
N GLN A 230 8.86 -5.02 11.79
CA GLN A 230 9.58 -6.25 11.45
C GLN A 230 8.61 -7.38 11.05
N GLU A 231 7.50 -7.55 11.79
CA GLU A 231 6.46 -8.53 11.44
C GLU A 231 5.84 -8.24 10.08
N LEU A 232 5.45 -6.98 9.83
CA LEU A 232 4.87 -6.54 8.56
C LEU A 232 5.82 -6.75 7.37
N VAL A 233 7.12 -6.61 7.56
CA VAL A 233 8.14 -6.89 6.53
C VAL A 233 8.25 -8.39 6.22
N GLY A 234 7.81 -9.27 7.14
CA GLY A 234 7.82 -10.71 6.97
C GLY A 234 8.75 -11.47 7.94
N TYR A 235 9.18 -10.81 9.03
CA TYR A 235 9.95 -11.47 10.09
C TYR A 235 9.06 -12.09 11.19
N GLY A 236 7.73 -12.09 11.00
CA GLY A 236 6.77 -12.85 11.81
C GLY A 236 6.54 -14.27 11.31
N VAL A 237 5.67 -14.99 12.01
CA VAL A 237 5.18 -16.33 11.61
C VAL A 237 3.66 -16.27 11.55
N TYR A 238 3.08 -16.51 10.39
CA TYR A 238 1.63 -16.46 10.21
C TYR A 238 0.99 -17.74 10.78
N ARG A 239 0.03 -17.57 11.66
CA ARG A 239 -0.74 -18.63 12.35
C ARG A 239 0.17 -19.74 12.92
N GLY A 240 1.31 -19.35 13.48
CA GLY A 240 2.25 -20.26 14.13
C GLY A 240 3.01 -21.20 13.20
N LEU A 241 2.85 -21.10 11.88
CA LEU A 241 3.45 -22.05 10.94
C LEU A 241 4.11 -21.41 9.72
N ILE A 242 3.40 -20.54 8.98
CA ILE A 242 3.88 -20.06 7.69
C ILE A 242 4.94 -18.97 7.90
N GLY A 243 6.10 -19.10 7.24
CA GLY A 243 7.19 -18.13 7.28
C GLY A 243 8.30 -18.45 8.28
N HIS A 244 8.24 -19.59 8.99
CA HIS A 244 9.29 -19.98 9.94
C HIS A 244 10.62 -20.35 9.24
N VAL A 245 11.72 -20.28 9.99
CA VAL A 245 13.05 -20.78 9.60
C VAL A 245 13.46 -21.84 10.61
N ASP A 246 13.56 -23.10 10.17
CA ASP A 246 13.93 -24.24 11.03
C ASP A 246 13.14 -24.28 12.35
N LYS A 247 11.81 -24.14 12.26
CA LYS A 247 10.87 -24.11 13.41
C LYS A 247 11.10 -22.92 14.36
N THR A 248 11.76 -21.87 13.93
CA THR A 248 11.96 -20.64 14.71
C THR A 248 11.39 -19.43 13.98
N SER A 249 11.00 -18.42 14.73
CA SER A 249 10.58 -17.15 14.14
C SER A 249 11.76 -16.47 13.44
N PRO A 250 11.59 -15.95 12.21
CA PRO A 250 12.62 -15.14 11.54
C PRO A 250 13.13 -13.97 12.38
N ALA A 251 12.26 -13.36 13.21
CA ALA A 251 12.64 -12.26 14.10
C ALA A 251 13.71 -12.68 15.13
N GLN A 252 13.68 -13.92 15.61
CA GLN A 252 14.72 -14.45 16.53
C GLN A 252 16.07 -14.52 15.82
N ARG A 253 16.10 -14.94 14.56
CA ARG A 253 17.33 -14.97 13.75
C ARG A 253 17.84 -13.59 13.42
N LEU A 254 16.93 -12.67 13.08
CA LEU A 254 17.27 -11.28 12.76
C LEU A 254 17.95 -10.59 13.97
N ASN A 255 17.32 -10.67 15.13
CA ASN A 255 17.75 -9.91 16.30
C ASN A 255 18.95 -10.52 17.03
N GLY A 256 19.27 -11.77 16.80
CA GLY A 256 20.43 -12.49 17.35
C GLY A 256 20.42 -12.52 18.90
N GLY A 257 20.41 -13.69 19.50
CA GLY A 257 20.53 -13.84 20.95
C GLY A 257 19.29 -14.43 21.61
N GLY A 258 19.53 -15.28 22.59
CA GLY A 258 18.55 -16.07 23.32
C GLY A 258 18.46 -17.52 22.82
N GLU A 259 17.91 -18.39 23.62
CA GLU A 259 17.57 -19.74 23.19
C GLU A 259 16.53 -19.65 22.07
N PHE A 260 16.82 -20.27 20.93
CA PHE A 260 15.85 -20.39 19.85
C PHE A 260 14.72 -21.31 20.31
N ARG A 261 13.57 -20.73 20.62
CA ARG A 261 12.36 -21.48 20.92
C ARG A 261 11.71 -21.93 19.62
N SER A 262 11.33 -23.21 19.57
CA SER A 262 10.49 -23.71 18.49
C SER A 262 9.13 -23.00 18.49
N ILE A 263 8.57 -22.77 17.32
CA ILE A 263 7.19 -22.25 17.18
C ILE A 263 6.14 -23.21 17.76
N TRP A 264 6.53 -24.44 18.10
CA TRP A 264 5.67 -25.47 18.72
C TRP A 264 5.76 -25.49 20.25
N ASP A 265 6.67 -24.74 20.85
CA ASP A 265 6.95 -24.74 22.29
C ASP A 265 6.19 -23.62 23.03
N GLY A 266 5.11 -23.10 22.41
CA GLY A 266 4.31 -21.97 22.91
C GLY A 266 3.13 -22.37 23.78
#